data_8d88268cf810db9254d295fd5251773a
#
_entry.id   8d88268cf810db9254d295fd5251773a
#
_cell.length_a   1.000
_cell.length_b   1.000
_cell.length_c   1.000
_cell.angle_alpha   90.00
_cell.angle_beta   90.00
_cell.angle_gamma   90.00
#
_symmetry.space_group_name_H-M   'P 1'
#
loop_
_entity.id
_entity.type
_entity.pdbx_description
1 polymer ?
#
loop_
_entity_poly.entity_id
_entity_poly.type
_entity_poly.pdbx_seq_one_letter_code
_entity_poly.pdbx_strand_id
1 'polypeptide(L)' 'MLCAVYKSRKKAETYLFIERREDFSRVPEVLMSTFGRPELVLMTKLDPAKPLGLASTERVMSALKSQGFYRLHTTWKLI' A
#
# COMPACT_ATOMS: atom_id res chain seq x y z
N MET A 1 7.70 10.86 5.50
CA MET A 1 7.28 9.53 6.01
C MET A 1 7.67 8.46 5.02
N LEU A 2 8.43 7.49 5.47
CA LEU A 2 8.89 6.41 4.60
C LEU A 2 7.82 5.32 4.51
N CYS A 3 7.70 4.70 3.35
CA CYS A 3 6.63 3.76 3.10
C CYS A 3 7.12 2.64 2.17
N ALA A 4 6.71 1.41 2.47
CA ALA A 4 6.98 0.27 1.60
C ALA A 4 5.72 -0.06 0.82
N VAL A 5 5.87 -0.24 -0.49
CA VAL A 5 4.75 -0.54 -1.38
C VAL A 5 4.90 -1.95 -1.89
N TYR A 6 3.85 -2.75 -1.69
CA TYR A 6 3.82 -4.14 -2.13
C TYR A 6 2.68 -4.34 -3.10
N LYS A 7 2.83 -5.32 -3.98
CA LYS A 7 1.74 -5.70 -4.86
C LYS A 7 1.33 -7.13 -4.57
N SER A 8 0.07 -7.44 -4.88
CA SER A 8 -0.47 -8.77 -4.73
C SER A 8 -0.14 -9.61 -5.95
N ARG A 9 0.31 -10.84 -5.74
CA ARG A 9 0.49 -11.78 -6.83
C ARG A 9 -0.79 -12.56 -7.11
N LYS A 10 -1.71 -12.49 -6.17
CA LYS A 10 -2.97 -13.20 -6.22
C LYS A 10 -4.08 -12.38 -6.85
N LYS A 11 -4.07 -11.08 -6.58
CA LYS A 11 -5.07 -10.15 -7.10
C LYS A 11 -4.41 -9.08 -7.94
N ALA A 12 -4.71 -9.05 -9.22
CA ALA A 12 -4.14 -8.06 -10.12
C ALA A 12 -4.46 -6.64 -9.65
N GLU A 13 -3.49 -5.75 -9.81
CA GLU A 13 -3.66 -4.32 -9.54
C GLU A 13 -4.06 -3.97 -8.12
N THR A 14 -3.70 -4.83 -7.19
CA THR A 14 -3.94 -4.59 -5.77
C THR A 14 -2.60 -4.34 -5.09
N TYR A 15 -2.52 -3.24 -4.36
CA TYR A 15 -1.29 -2.80 -3.69
C TYR A 15 -1.52 -2.61 -2.21
N LEU A 16 -0.46 -2.80 -1.44
CA LEU A 16 -0.48 -2.62 0.00
C LEU A 16 0.67 -1.72 0.42
N PHE A 17 0.35 -0.67 1.16
CA PHE A 17 1.32 0.29 1.66
C PHE A 17 1.47 0.08 3.16
N ILE A 18 2.70 -0.04 3.63
CA ILE A 18 2.98 -0.15 5.06
C ILE A 18 4.16 0.74 5.41
N GLU A 19 4.26 1.11 6.67
CA GLU A 19 5.29 2.02 7.15
C GLU A 19 6.69 1.42 7.13
N ARG A 20 6.80 0.17 7.56
CA ARG A 20 8.10 -0.50 7.67
C ARG A 20 8.15 -1.69 6.76
N ARG A 21 9.25 -1.80 6.03
CA ARG A 21 9.47 -2.93 5.14
C ARG A 21 9.37 -4.24 5.92
N GLU A 22 8.64 -5.19 5.35
CA GLU A 22 8.45 -6.55 5.90
C GLU A 22 7.69 -6.61 7.21
N ASP A 23 7.15 -5.50 7.68
CA ASP A 23 6.39 -5.48 8.92
C ASP A 23 4.90 -5.38 8.63
N PHE A 24 4.25 -6.53 8.55
CA PHE A 24 2.81 -6.62 8.28
C PHE A 24 1.99 -6.81 9.55
N SER A 25 2.58 -6.54 10.71
CA SER A 25 1.95 -6.82 12.00
C SER A 25 0.64 -6.06 12.21
N ARG A 26 0.51 -4.89 11.59
CA ARG A 26 -0.71 -4.09 11.73
C ARG A 26 -1.75 -4.39 10.66
N VAL A 27 -1.42 -5.24 9.71
CA VAL A 27 -2.36 -5.61 8.64
C VAL A 27 -3.22 -6.78 9.13
N PRO A 28 -4.55 -6.66 9.04
CA PRO A 28 -5.42 -7.75 9.47
C PRO A 28 -5.12 -9.05 8.73
N GLU A 29 -5.19 -10.15 9.46
CA GLU A 29 -4.90 -11.46 8.91
C GLU A 29 -5.80 -11.80 7.72
N VAL A 30 -7.06 -11.41 7.80
CA VAL A 30 -8.01 -11.64 6.72
C VAL A 30 -7.55 -10.92 5.45
N LEU A 31 -7.06 -9.71 5.58
CA LEU A 31 -6.57 -8.94 4.44
C LEU A 31 -5.32 -9.60 3.85
N MET A 32 -4.40 -10.05 4.69
CA MET A 32 -3.19 -10.72 4.21
C MET A 32 -3.53 -12.02 3.48
N SER A 33 -4.51 -12.74 3.99
CA SER A 33 -4.97 -13.98 3.37
C SER A 33 -5.53 -13.72 1.97
N THR A 34 -6.29 -12.66 1.81
CA THR A 34 -6.86 -12.27 0.53
C THR A 34 -5.79 -11.71 -0.41
N PHE A 35 -4.90 -10.91 0.13
CA PHE A 35 -3.83 -10.28 -0.65
C PHE A 35 -2.83 -11.32 -1.16
N GLY A 36 -2.62 -12.36 -0.38
CA GLY A 36 -1.67 -13.40 -0.71
C GLY A 36 -0.25 -12.95 -0.38
N ARG A 37 0.72 -13.56 -1.04
CA ARG A 37 2.12 -13.28 -0.78
C ARG A 37 2.49 -11.88 -1.30
N PRO A 38 2.92 -10.98 -0.41
CA PRO A 38 3.28 -9.63 -0.86
C PRO A 38 4.61 -9.63 -1.59
N GLU A 39 4.66 -8.83 -2.65
CA GLU A 39 5.88 -8.66 -3.43
C GLU A 39 6.28 -7.19 -3.41
N LEU A 40 7.47 -6.91 -2.91
CA LEU A 40 7.93 -5.52 -2.78
C LEU A 40 8.08 -4.87 -4.16
N VAL A 41 7.44 -3.73 -4.33
CA VAL A 41 7.53 -2.94 -5.56
C VAL A 41 8.61 -1.88 -5.40
N LEU A 42 8.51 -1.11 -4.32
CA LEU A 42 9.47 -0.04 -4.05
C LEU A 42 9.34 0.47 -2.61
N MET A 43 10.39 1.15 -2.18
CA MET A 43 10.35 1.96 -0.98
C MET A 43 10.25 3.40 -1.43
N THR A 44 9.36 4.17 -0.83
CA THR A 44 9.18 5.56 -1.23
C THR A 44 8.99 6.46 -0.02
N LYS A 45 9.31 7.72 -0.21
CA LYS A 45 9.11 8.73 0.82
C LYS A 45 7.82 9.48 0.50
N LEU A 46 6.87 9.43 1.42
CA LEU A 46 5.61 10.12 1.24
C LEU A 46 5.77 11.60 1.55
N ASP A 47 5.43 12.43 0.59
CA ASP A 47 5.53 13.88 0.69
C ASP A 47 4.29 14.47 0.05
N PRO A 48 3.47 15.24 0.79
CA PRO A 48 2.26 15.84 0.21
C PRO A 48 2.53 16.70 -1.03
N ALA A 49 3.74 17.24 -1.13
CA ALA A 49 4.12 18.05 -2.28
C ALA A 49 4.47 17.20 -3.50
N LYS A 50 4.63 15.91 -3.33
CA LYS A 50 5.01 15.01 -4.43
C LYS A 50 4.01 13.85 -4.51
N PRO A 51 3.00 13.95 -5.38
CA PRO A 51 1.98 12.91 -5.48
C PRO A 51 2.57 11.59 -5.92
N LEU A 52 1.98 10.51 -5.41
CA LEU A 52 2.40 9.15 -5.75
C LEU A 52 2.01 8.74 -7.16
N GLY A 53 0.98 9.35 -7.70
CA GLY A 53 0.47 8.95 -9.01
C GLY A 53 -0.52 7.81 -8.95
N LEU A 54 -0.40 6.92 -7.96
CA LEU A 54 -1.31 5.78 -7.79
C LEU A 54 -2.45 6.10 -6.86
N ALA A 55 -2.20 6.93 -5.86
CA ALA A 55 -3.18 7.25 -4.83
C ALA A 55 -2.85 8.61 -4.24
N SER A 56 -3.80 9.16 -3.50
CA SER A 56 -3.58 10.41 -2.78
C SER A 56 -2.55 10.19 -1.67
N THR A 57 -1.47 10.94 -1.73
CA THR A 57 -0.43 10.86 -0.70
C THR A 57 -0.99 11.12 0.69
N GLU A 58 -1.90 12.10 0.80
CA GLU A 58 -2.52 12.44 2.08
C GLU A 58 -3.35 11.30 2.64
N ARG A 59 -4.09 10.60 1.79
CA ARG A 59 -4.89 9.46 2.21
C ARG A 59 -4.00 8.32 2.70
N VAL A 60 -2.93 8.05 1.98
CA VAL A 60 -2.00 7.00 2.37
C VAL A 60 -1.36 7.34 3.71
N MET A 61 -0.87 8.57 3.87
CA MET A 61 -0.26 8.99 5.12
C MET A 61 -1.22 8.89 6.28
N SER A 62 -2.47 9.32 6.07
CA SER A 62 -3.49 9.27 7.11
C SER A 62 -3.79 7.83 7.51
N ALA A 63 -3.91 6.94 6.54
CA ALA A 63 -4.17 5.52 6.81
C ALA A 63 -3.01 4.87 7.54
N LEU A 64 -1.77 5.18 7.16
CA LEU A 64 -0.60 4.63 7.82
C LEU A 64 -0.54 5.07 9.28
N LYS A 65 -0.92 6.31 9.57
CA LYS A 65 -0.92 6.82 10.92
C LYS A 65 -2.04 6.24 11.76
N SER A 66 -3.23 6.10 11.18
CA SER A 66 -4.41 5.66 11.93
C SER A 66 -4.52 4.14 12.05
N GLN A 67 -4.21 3.40 11.00
CA GLN A 67 -4.37 1.95 11.04
C GLN A 67 -3.11 1.16 10.69
N GLY A 68 -2.09 1.81 10.18
CA GLY A 68 -0.80 1.15 9.92
C GLY A 68 -0.64 0.55 8.54
N PHE A 69 -1.66 0.65 7.70
CA PHE A 69 -1.58 0.15 6.33
C PHE A 69 -2.61 0.85 5.45
N TYR A 70 -2.42 0.72 4.14
CA TYR A 70 -3.37 1.24 3.16
C TYR A 70 -3.44 0.27 1.99
N ARG A 71 -4.63 -0.23 1.69
CA ARG A 71 -4.82 -1.12 0.55
C ARG A 71 -5.40 -0.34 -0.61
N LEU A 72 -4.76 -0.45 -1.76
CA LEU A 72 -5.20 0.21 -2.97
C LEU A 72 -5.53 -0.82 -4.04
N HIS A 73 -6.69 -0.69 -4.64
CA HIS A 73 -7.08 -1.50 -5.80
C HIS A 73 -7.39 -0.54 -6.94
N THR A 74 -6.61 -0.62 -8.00
CA THR A 74 -6.78 0.28 -9.13
C THR A 74 -7.55 -0.37 -10.27
N THR A 75 -8.41 0.42 -10.90
CA THR A 75 -9.16 -0.04 -12.07
C THR A 75 -9.01 0.94 -13.23
N TRP A 76 -8.13 1.89 -13.08
CA TRP A 76 -7.98 2.97 -14.04
C TRP A 76 -7.59 2.49 -15.43
N LYS A 77 -6.96 1.37 -15.50
CA LYS A 77 -6.48 0.87 -16.79
C LYS A 77 -7.59 0.41 -17.72
N LEU A 78 -8.81 0.44 -17.24
CA LEU A 78 -9.95 0.05 -18.05
C LEU A 78 -10.25 1.06 -19.15
N ILE A 79 -9.60 2.15 -19.12
CA ILE A 79 -9.78 3.18 -20.16
C ILE A 79 -9.14 2.79 -21.45
#